data_8e83d1e7b5aabe002bdfcb975edf1699
#
_entry.id   8e83d1e7b5aabe002bdfcb975edf1699
#
_cell.length_a   1.000
_cell.length_b   1.000
_cell.length_c   1.000
_cell.angle_alpha   90.00
_cell.angle_beta   90.00
_cell.angle_gamma   90.00
#
_symmetry.space_group_name_H-M   'P 1'
#
loop_
_entity.id
_entity.type
_entity.pdbx_description
1 polymer ?
#
loop_
_entity_poly.entity_id
_entity_poly.type
_entity_poly.pdbx_seq_one_letter_code
_entity_poly.pdbx_strand_id
1 'polypeptide(L)'
;MSRLVEMKKISKGFYGVEVLSKVDFFIDRGEVVALCGENGAGKSTLMKILAAVYKQDEGDIYLDGEHLPSQLMTLDLQHRGVSMIHQELNLMEHLTVAQNIFLTREPLKKNGLINHKKMNEDAKKLLESLGQSISPTALVCSLKTAQKQMVEIAKAISFNVKVMIMDEPTAMLTSKETDILFDLIRRLAKDGIGIIYISHRLKEIKEVCDRVTILRDGTFVVTKMVSEVSEQEIANYMVGREVSVSRATKFTGDENDIVLEVKNVSDCLLKDVSFKVARGEIVGFSGLVGSGRSELMEYIFGIRKAKSGEILLNGKPVTNKIPADAIKKGIGFVTEDRQKTGVVIKRSIRENINLIDQVKNKGFFINASKQKNNSSDMIKKLNIKCTSQSQLVSNLSGGNQQKIVIAKWLLVDSEILILDEPTRGIDIGAREEIYQIINELAASGKTIIVVSSDLTEVLSICQRVIVMHEGVVKAELTEEDRTEEMIMSYATNAS
;
A
#
# COMPACT_ATOMS: atom_id res chain seq x y z
N MET A 1 18.90 -7.40 -29.85
CA MET A 1 18.72 -6.04 -29.24
C MET A 1 19.87 -5.86 -28.25
N SER A 2 20.50 -4.69 -28.20
CA SER A 2 21.61 -4.45 -27.24
C SER A 2 21.00 -4.13 -25.87
N ARG A 3 21.45 -4.85 -24.85
CA ARG A 3 21.04 -4.59 -23.46
C ARG A 3 21.41 -3.16 -23.05
N LEU A 4 20.46 -2.43 -22.48
CA LEU A 4 20.69 -1.08 -21.98
C LEU A 4 21.35 -1.13 -20.60
N VAL A 5 20.81 -1.97 -19.69
CA VAL A 5 21.43 -2.27 -18.40
C VAL A 5 21.58 -3.78 -18.27
N GLU A 6 22.70 -4.22 -17.71
CA GLU A 6 22.92 -5.59 -17.33
C GLU A 6 23.61 -5.62 -15.95
N MET A 7 22.97 -6.28 -15.00
CA MET A 7 23.48 -6.55 -13.66
C MET A 7 23.76 -8.05 -13.55
N LYS A 8 24.99 -8.42 -13.20
CA LYS A 8 25.44 -9.83 -13.15
C LYS A 8 25.85 -10.22 -11.75
N LYS A 9 25.24 -11.27 -11.21
CA LYS A 9 25.56 -11.91 -9.93
C LYS A 9 25.68 -10.91 -8.78
N ILE A 10 24.76 -9.97 -8.70
CA ILE A 10 24.76 -8.93 -7.67
C ILE A 10 24.46 -9.55 -6.32
N SER A 11 25.37 -9.38 -5.38
CA SER A 11 25.20 -9.76 -3.98
C SER A 11 25.32 -8.54 -3.08
N LYS A 12 24.51 -8.52 -2.01
CA LYS A 12 24.51 -7.46 -1.00
C LYS A 12 24.04 -7.95 0.35
N GLY A 13 24.83 -7.67 1.40
CA GLY A 13 24.46 -7.90 2.79
C GLY A 13 24.47 -6.61 3.61
N PHE A 14 23.73 -6.61 4.71
CA PHE A 14 23.71 -5.55 5.73
C PHE A 14 23.78 -6.19 7.11
N TYR A 15 24.72 -5.74 7.92
CA TYR A 15 24.89 -6.21 9.31
C TYR A 15 24.94 -7.74 9.46
N GLY A 16 25.58 -8.42 8.49
CA GLY A 16 25.71 -9.88 8.49
C GLY A 16 24.50 -10.65 7.96
N VAL A 17 23.48 -9.95 7.46
CA VAL A 17 22.32 -10.57 6.80
C VAL A 17 22.43 -10.36 5.30
N GLU A 18 22.47 -11.44 4.51
CA GLU A 18 22.44 -11.38 3.05
C GLU A 18 21.04 -10.98 2.59
N VAL A 19 20.96 -9.91 1.79
CA VAL A 19 19.70 -9.36 1.26
C VAL A 19 19.56 -9.65 -0.23
N LEU A 20 20.67 -9.73 -0.96
CA LEU A 20 20.74 -10.16 -2.36
C LEU A 20 21.84 -11.20 -2.51
N SER A 21 21.53 -12.30 -3.19
CA SER A 21 22.43 -13.41 -3.44
C SER A 21 22.49 -13.70 -4.94
N LYS A 22 23.60 -13.27 -5.59
CA LYS A 22 23.94 -13.53 -7.00
C LYS A 22 22.79 -13.24 -7.98
N VAL A 23 22.11 -12.11 -7.82
CA VAL A 23 20.96 -11.72 -8.64
C VAL A 23 21.43 -11.23 -10.00
N ASP A 24 20.82 -11.78 -11.06
CA ASP A 24 20.94 -11.29 -12.43
C ASP A 24 19.69 -10.47 -12.79
N PHE A 25 19.91 -9.32 -13.46
CA PHE A 25 18.83 -8.47 -13.95
C PHE A 25 19.27 -7.74 -15.23
N PHE A 26 18.37 -7.53 -16.16
CA PHE A 26 18.64 -6.74 -17.36
C PHE A 26 17.41 -6.03 -17.90
N ILE A 27 17.64 -4.98 -18.68
CA ILE A 27 16.61 -4.23 -19.41
C ILE A 27 17.16 -3.81 -20.77
N ASP A 28 16.32 -3.87 -21.78
CA ASP A 28 16.61 -3.41 -23.13
C ASP A 28 16.16 -1.95 -23.34
N ARG A 29 16.60 -1.32 -24.45
CA ARG A 29 16.17 0.04 -24.78
C ARG A 29 14.70 0.09 -25.15
N GLY A 30 13.98 1.05 -24.58
CA GLY A 30 12.57 1.25 -24.84
C GLY A 30 11.66 0.15 -24.28
N GLU A 31 12.17 -0.66 -23.36
CA GLU A 31 11.43 -1.71 -22.69
C GLU A 31 10.91 -1.23 -21.33
N VAL A 32 9.71 -1.68 -20.96
CA VAL A 32 9.16 -1.51 -19.61
C VAL A 32 9.23 -2.86 -18.89
N VAL A 33 10.13 -2.98 -17.91
CA VAL A 33 10.32 -4.21 -17.14
C VAL A 33 9.76 -4.06 -15.74
N ALA A 34 8.81 -4.92 -15.37
CA ALA A 34 8.37 -5.02 -13.99
C ALA A 34 9.42 -5.75 -13.15
N LEU A 35 9.74 -5.21 -11.96
CA LEU A 35 10.50 -5.91 -10.94
C LEU A 35 9.59 -6.24 -9.76
N CYS A 36 9.23 -7.52 -9.63
CA CYS A 36 8.25 -8.03 -8.69
C CYS A 36 8.88 -8.90 -7.61
N GLY A 37 8.15 -9.10 -6.53
CA GLY A 37 8.54 -9.91 -5.38
C GLY A 37 7.88 -9.42 -4.11
N GLU A 38 7.87 -10.21 -3.06
CA GLU A 38 7.35 -9.82 -1.74
C GLU A 38 8.17 -8.68 -1.11
N ASN A 39 7.61 -8.08 -0.05
CA ASN A 39 8.35 -7.11 0.76
C ASN A 39 9.54 -7.81 1.42
N GLY A 40 10.74 -7.23 1.26
CA GLY A 40 11.98 -7.87 1.70
C GLY A 40 12.67 -8.75 0.65
N ALA A 41 12.07 -8.98 -0.53
CA ALA A 41 12.69 -9.76 -1.61
C ALA A 41 13.95 -9.11 -2.25
N GLY A 42 14.36 -7.93 -1.79
CA GLY A 42 15.57 -7.26 -2.27
C GLY A 42 15.35 -6.27 -3.42
N LYS A 43 14.13 -6.07 -3.94
CA LYS A 43 13.82 -5.17 -5.08
C LYS A 43 14.41 -3.77 -4.94
N SER A 44 14.04 -3.07 -3.88
CA SER A 44 14.51 -1.70 -3.64
C SER A 44 16.02 -1.66 -3.37
N THR A 45 16.60 -2.72 -2.80
CA THR A 45 18.06 -2.83 -2.62
C THR A 45 18.78 -2.97 -3.97
N LEU A 46 18.27 -3.83 -4.86
CA LEU A 46 18.82 -4.00 -6.22
C LEU A 46 18.77 -2.69 -7.00
N MET A 47 17.64 -1.97 -6.93
CA MET A 47 17.48 -0.68 -7.62
C MET A 47 18.31 0.43 -7.00
N LYS A 48 18.48 0.47 -5.68
CA LYS A 48 19.39 1.41 -5.01
C LYS A 48 20.84 1.15 -5.34
N ILE A 49 21.22 -0.11 -5.65
CA ILE A 49 22.53 -0.43 -6.18
C ILE A 49 22.68 0.09 -7.62
N LEU A 50 21.69 -0.13 -8.49
CA LEU A 50 21.68 0.42 -9.85
C LEU A 50 21.71 1.96 -9.86
N ALA A 51 21.10 2.62 -8.87
CA ALA A 51 21.14 4.07 -8.70
C ALA A 51 22.36 4.59 -7.93
N ALA A 52 23.35 3.73 -7.60
CA ALA A 52 24.54 4.03 -6.78
C ALA A 52 24.25 4.69 -5.42
N VAL A 53 23.09 4.38 -4.84
CA VAL A 53 22.76 4.71 -3.44
C VAL A 53 23.44 3.71 -2.49
N TYR A 54 23.51 2.44 -2.93
CA TYR A 54 24.25 1.39 -2.24
C TYR A 54 25.31 0.82 -3.18
N LYS A 55 26.44 0.40 -2.60
CA LYS A 55 27.45 -0.36 -3.29
C LYS A 55 27.14 -1.86 -3.18
N GLN A 56 27.26 -2.60 -4.29
CA GLN A 56 27.24 -4.07 -4.28
C GLN A 56 28.46 -4.62 -3.54
N ASP A 57 28.31 -5.80 -2.93
CA ASP A 57 29.43 -6.51 -2.31
C ASP A 57 30.13 -7.42 -3.34
N GLU A 58 29.34 -8.00 -4.28
CA GLU A 58 29.84 -8.80 -5.41
C GLU A 58 29.01 -8.50 -6.67
N GLY A 59 29.58 -8.84 -7.83
CA GLY A 59 28.92 -8.72 -9.12
C GLY A 59 29.24 -7.43 -9.87
N ASP A 60 28.83 -7.39 -11.14
CA ASP A 60 29.15 -6.34 -12.10
C ASP A 60 27.91 -5.69 -12.68
N ILE A 61 27.99 -4.38 -12.99
CA ILE A 61 26.93 -3.60 -13.62
C ILE A 61 27.45 -3.03 -14.92
N TYR A 62 26.66 -3.16 -15.98
CA TYR A 62 26.94 -2.59 -17.29
C TYR A 62 25.80 -1.65 -17.71
N LEU A 63 26.14 -0.49 -18.26
CA LEU A 63 25.24 0.48 -18.87
C LEU A 63 25.69 0.72 -20.32
N ASP A 64 24.83 0.49 -21.30
CA ASP A 64 25.15 0.58 -22.72
C ASP A 64 26.39 -0.29 -23.12
N GLY A 65 26.62 -1.41 -22.44
CA GLY A 65 27.78 -2.27 -22.63
C GLY A 65 29.06 -1.81 -21.93
N GLU A 66 29.08 -0.61 -21.33
CA GLU A 66 30.19 -0.15 -20.50
C GLU A 66 30.10 -0.68 -19.08
N HIS A 67 31.17 -1.24 -18.57
CA HIS A 67 31.28 -1.64 -17.17
C HIS A 67 31.28 -0.42 -16.25
N LEU A 68 30.39 -0.38 -15.28
CA LEU A 68 30.29 0.70 -14.30
C LEU A 68 31.21 0.44 -13.11
N PRO A 69 32.14 1.37 -12.80
CA PRO A 69 32.98 1.25 -11.60
C PRO A 69 32.12 1.24 -10.32
N SER A 70 32.45 0.38 -9.37
CA SER A 70 31.71 0.24 -8.11
C SER A 70 31.85 1.45 -7.15
N GLN A 71 32.56 2.50 -7.54
CA GLN A 71 32.81 3.71 -6.73
C GLN A 71 32.03 4.94 -7.23
N LEU A 72 31.10 4.76 -8.19
CA LEU A 72 30.27 5.86 -8.70
C LEU A 72 29.33 6.38 -7.61
N MET A 73 29.12 7.68 -7.60
CA MET A 73 28.10 8.34 -6.78
C MET A 73 26.77 8.45 -7.56
N THR A 74 25.67 8.67 -6.84
CA THR A 74 24.35 8.84 -7.45
C THR A 74 24.33 9.93 -8.54
N LEU A 75 24.99 11.06 -8.32
CA LEU A 75 25.10 12.12 -9.31
C LEU A 75 25.82 11.69 -10.60
N ASP A 76 26.85 10.86 -10.49
CA ASP A 76 27.59 10.36 -11.66
C ASP A 76 26.66 9.48 -12.53
N LEU A 77 25.84 8.65 -11.90
CA LEU A 77 24.87 7.81 -12.62
C LEU A 77 23.71 8.63 -13.20
N GLN A 78 23.25 9.66 -12.52
CA GLN A 78 22.25 10.58 -13.07
C GLN A 78 22.77 11.27 -14.34
N HIS A 79 24.02 11.72 -14.36
CA HIS A 79 24.68 12.27 -15.55
C HIS A 79 24.90 11.23 -16.68
N ARG A 80 24.98 9.95 -16.36
CA ARG A 80 25.03 8.85 -17.34
C ARG A 80 23.63 8.43 -17.82
N GLY A 81 22.57 9.02 -17.25
CA GLY A 81 21.18 8.83 -17.65
C GLY A 81 20.42 7.77 -16.84
N VAL A 82 20.87 7.42 -15.64
CA VAL A 82 20.09 6.56 -14.70
C VAL A 82 19.43 7.45 -13.66
N SER A 83 18.10 7.43 -13.60
CA SER A 83 17.31 8.19 -12.61
C SER A 83 16.34 7.30 -11.87
N MET A 84 16.12 7.59 -10.58
CA MET A 84 15.19 6.86 -9.73
C MET A 84 14.13 7.81 -9.16
N ILE A 85 12.88 7.43 -9.33
CA ILE A 85 11.72 8.02 -8.67
C ILE A 85 11.39 7.14 -7.48
N HIS A 86 11.44 7.72 -6.29
CA HIS A 86 11.20 6.99 -5.04
C HIS A 86 9.70 6.94 -4.71
N GLN A 87 9.31 5.98 -3.87
CA GLN A 87 7.95 5.83 -3.37
C GLN A 87 7.47 7.08 -2.59
N GLU A 88 8.37 7.71 -1.82
CA GLU A 88 8.14 9.01 -1.20
C GLU A 88 8.70 10.11 -2.08
N LEU A 89 7.92 11.16 -2.29
CA LEU A 89 8.31 12.30 -3.16
C LEU A 89 9.49 13.07 -2.57
N ASN A 90 10.60 13.12 -3.32
CA ASN A 90 11.83 13.81 -2.93
C ASN A 90 11.87 15.25 -3.50
N LEU A 91 10.82 16.02 -3.22
CA LEU A 91 10.73 17.43 -3.62
C LEU A 91 10.89 18.37 -2.42
N MET A 92 11.56 19.47 -2.65
CA MET A 92 11.69 20.57 -1.69
C MET A 92 10.43 21.43 -1.72
N GLU A 93 9.56 21.28 -0.73
CA GLU A 93 8.22 21.90 -0.71
C GLU A 93 8.23 23.43 -0.78
N HIS A 94 9.27 24.07 -0.22
CA HIS A 94 9.43 25.52 -0.17
C HIS A 94 10.12 26.12 -1.41
N LEU A 95 10.53 25.28 -2.37
CA LEU A 95 11.09 25.71 -3.64
C LEU A 95 10.02 25.69 -4.72
N THR A 96 10.27 26.48 -5.79
CA THR A 96 9.42 26.45 -6.98
C THR A 96 9.61 25.17 -7.77
N VAL A 97 8.67 24.87 -8.67
CA VAL A 97 8.74 23.73 -9.60
C VAL A 97 10.03 23.77 -10.41
N ALA A 98 10.38 24.92 -11.00
CA ALA A 98 11.60 25.08 -11.79
C ALA A 98 12.87 24.85 -10.94
N GLN A 99 12.90 25.36 -9.71
CA GLN A 99 14.01 25.13 -8.79
C GLN A 99 14.16 23.65 -8.41
N ASN A 100 13.04 22.93 -8.22
CA ASN A 100 13.11 21.48 -7.95
C ASN A 100 13.63 20.68 -9.15
N ILE A 101 13.17 21.03 -10.38
CA ILE A 101 13.60 20.35 -11.61
C ILE A 101 15.10 20.52 -11.84
N PHE A 102 15.62 21.72 -11.66
CA PHE A 102 17.03 22.04 -11.94
C PHE A 102 17.92 22.14 -10.69
N LEU A 103 17.46 21.61 -9.56
CA LEU A 103 18.22 21.64 -8.30
C LEU A 103 19.65 21.11 -8.52
N THR A 104 20.65 21.87 -8.07
CA THR A 104 22.10 21.65 -8.26
C THR A 104 22.63 21.82 -9.70
N ARG A 105 21.75 22.18 -10.65
CA ARG A 105 22.09 22.35 -12.08
C ARG A 105 21.43 23.60 -12.66
N GLU A 106 21.23 24.60 -11.83
CA GLU A 106 20.59 25.85 -12.21
C GLU A 106 21.37 26.49 -13.35
N PRO A 107 20.71 26.91 -14.45
CA PRO A 107 21.39 27.62 -15.53
C PRO A 107 21.97 28.94 -15.03
N LEU A 108 23.25 29.19 -15.35
CA LEU A 108 23.96 30.38 -14.91
C LEU A 108 24.00 31.45 -15.99
N LYS A 109 24.04 32.69 -15.56
CA LYS A 109 24.38 33.86 -16.41
C LYS A 109 25.90 33.94 -16.57
N LYS A 110 26.39 34.78 -17.51
CA LYS A 110 27.82 35.00 -17.73
C LYS A 110 28.58 35.49 -16.48
N ASN A 111 27.88 36.09 -15.54
CA ASN A 111 28.45 36.60 -14.29
C ASN A 111 28.36 35.57 -13.10
N GLY A 112 28.03 34.34 -13.39
CA GLY A 112 27.95 33.25 -12.36
C GLY A 112 26.67 33.23 -11.53
N LEU A 113 25.75 34.20 -11.70
CA LEU A 113 24.46 34.21 -11.01
C LEU A 113 23.44 33.31 -11.70
N ILE A 114 22.49 32.75 -10.93
CA ILE A 114 21.40 31.92 -11.47
C ILE A 114 20.56 32.71 -12.47
N ASN A 115 20.29 32.08 -13.61
CA ASN A 115 19.42 32.64 -14.64
C ASN A 115 17.99 32.12 -14.47
N HIS A 116 17.26 32.73 -13.54
CA HIS A 116 15.88 32.35 -13.24
C HIS A 116 14.94 32.37 -14.45
N LYS A 117 15.15 33.32 -15.40
CA LYS A 117 14.33 33.42 -16.61
C LYS A 117 14.50 32.17 -17.46
N LYS A 118 15.76 31.83 -17.79
CA LYS A 118 16.07 30.61 -18.56
C LYS A 118 15.59 29.34 -17.84
N MET A 119 15.81 29.23 -16.53
CA MET A 119 15.38 28.11 -15.73
C MET A 119 13.85 27.88 -15.82
N ASN A 120 13.06 28.98 -15.72
CA ASN A 120 11.60 28.87 -15.81
C ASN A 120 11.14 28.52 -17.24
N GLU A 121 11.81 29.07 -18.28
CA GLU A 121 11.52 28.77 -19.68
C GLU A 121 11.81 27.30 -20.01
N ASP A 122 12.95 26.78 -19.56
CA ASP A 122 13.35 25.39 -19.76
C ASP A 122 12.43 24.42 -18.99
N ALA A 123 12.07 24.77 -17.75
CA ALA A 123 11.10 24.00 -16.97
C ALA A 123 9.71 23.95 -17.62
N LYS A 124 9.26 25.10 -18.17
CA LYS A 124 7.98 25.19 -18.87
C LYS A 124 7.95 24.29 -20.09
N LYS A 125 8.98 24.33 -20.94
CA LYS A 125 9.08 23.48 -22.13
C LYS A 125 9.06 22.00 -21.76
N LEU A 126 9.78 21.64 -20.70
CA LEU A 126 9.83 20.25 -20.22
C LEU A 126 8.46 19.78 -19.74
N LEU A 127 7.76 20.57 -18.91
CA LEU A 127 6.42 20.23 -18.43
C LEU A 127 5.40 20.16 -19.57
N GLU A 128 5.46 21.06 -20.54
CA GLU A 128 4.61 21.03 -21.73
C GLU A 128 4.86 19.77 -22.58
N SER A 129 6.12 19.33 -22.72
CA SER A 129 6.44 18.08 -23.42
C SER A 129 5.85 16.84 -22.74
N LEU A 130 5.63 16.92 -21.42
CA LEU A 130 4.95 15.88 -20.64
C LEU A 130 3.42 16.05 -20.60
N GLY A 131 2.88 17.03 -21.34
CA GLY A 131 1.45 17.33 -21.36
C GLY A 131 0.92 17.95 -20.06
N GLN A 132 1.81 18.60 -19.28
CA GLN A 132 1.46 19.21 -18.00
C GLN A 132 1.40 20.74 -18.09
N SER A 133 0.31 21.32 -17.57
CA SER A 133 0.12 22.80 -17.48
C SER A 133 0.44 23.34 -16.08
N ILE A 134 1.54 22.84 -15.47
CA ILE A 134 2.00 23.28 -14.16
C ILE A 134 2.85 24.52 -14.31
N SER A 135 2.60 25.59 -13.51
CA SER A 135 3.43 26.81 -13.55
C SER A 135 4.83 26.54 -12.99
N PRO A 136 5.91 26.85 -13.72
CA PRO A 136 7.28 26.69 -13.23
C PRO A 136 7.60 27.52 -11.98
N THR A 137 6.86 28.59 -11.73
CA THR A 137 7.03 29.48 -10.57
C THR A 137 6.15 29.11 -9.39
N ALA A 138 5.24 28.12 -9.52
CA ALA A 138 4.43 27.64 -8.40
C ALA A 138 5.32 26.99 -7.34
N LEU A 139 4.99 27.19 -6.08
CA LEU A 139 5.63 26.47 -4.98
C LEU A 139 5.14 25.02 -4.94
N VAL A 140 6.05 24.07 -4.71
CA VAL A 140 5.70 22.63 -4.68
C VAL A 140 4.70 22.31 -3.59
N CYS A 141 4.72 22.99 -2.43
CA CYS A 141 3.73 22.80 -1.37
C CYS A 141 2.29 23.10 -1.80
N SER A 142 2.07 23.92 -2.82
CA SER A 142 0.74 24.27 -3.33
C SER A 142 0.19 23.26 -4.35
N LEU A 143 0.99 22.29 -4.78
CA LEU A 143 0.62 21.31 -5.80
C LEU A 143 -0.14 20.12 -5.18
N LYS A 144 -1.06 19.55 -5.97
CA LYS A 144 -1.68 18.26 -5.68
C LYS A 144 -0.64 17.13 -5.83
N THR A 145 -0.87 16.01 -5.17
CA THR A 145 0.05 14.85 -5.17
C THR A 145 0.43 14.39 -6.58
N ALA A 146 -0.55 14.24 -7.48
CA ALA A 146 -0.28 13.88 -8.87
C ALA A 146 0.60 14.91 -9.60
N GLN A 147 0.41 16.19 -9.35
CA GLN A 147 1.25 17.24 -9.93
C GLN A 147 2.69 17.19 -9.39
N LYS A 148 2.84 16.90 -8.10
CA LYS A 148 4.17 16.66 -7.50
C LYS A 148 4.86 15.47 -8.16
N GLN A 149 4.14 14.38 -8.42
CA GLN A 149 4.66 13.22 -9.14
C GLN A 149 5.15 13.59 -10.55
N MET A 150 4.38 14.39 -11.29
CA MET A 150 4.80 14.88 -12.61
C MET A 150 6.04 15.77 -12.55
N VAL A 151 6.22 16.55 -11.50
CA VAL A 151 7.43 17.34 -11.26
C VAL A 151 8.65 16.45 -11.00
N GLU A 152 8.50 15.35 -10.24
CA GLU A 152 9.57 14.36 -10.05
C GLU A 152 9.98 13.69 -11.36
N ILE A 153 9.01 13.30 -12.19
CA ILE A 153 9.28 12.73 -13.51
C ILE A 153 10.00 13.76 -14.40
N ALA A 154 9.53 15.02 -14.41
CA ALA A 154 10.19 16.10 -15.14
C ALA A 154 11.63 16.30 -14.67
N LYS A 155 11.88 16.28 -13.36
CA LYS A 155 13.22 16.34 -12.77
C LYS A 155 14.09 15.19 -13.26
N ALA A 156 13.58 13.95 -13.28
CA ALA A 156 14.31 12.79 -13.77
C ALA A 156 14.67 12.94 -15.27
N ILE A 157 13.72 13.32 -16.12
CA ILE A 157 13.92 13.47 -17.57
C ILE A 157 14.91 14.60 -17.87
N SER A 158 14.98 15.64 -17.06
CA SER A 158 15.92 16.75 -17.24
C SER A 158 17.41 16.35 -17.19
N PHE A 159 17.72 15.11 -16.81
CA PHE A 159 19.07 14.51 -16.85
C PHE A 159 19.39 13.72 -18.15
N ASN A 160 18.62 13.90 -19.23
CA ASN A 160 18.74 13.07 -20.43
C ASN A 160 18.70 11.58 -20.10
N VAL A 161 17.65 11.20 -19.37
CA VAL A 161 17.49 9.85 -18.83
C VAL A 161 17.47 8.79 -19.93
N LYS A 162 18.22 7.72 -19.73
CA LYS A 162 18.22 6.51 -20.54
C LYS A 162 17.46 5.38 -19.82
N VAL A 163 17.61 5.33 -18.50
CA VAL A 163 16.95 4.35 -17.63
C VAL A 163 16.23 5.07 -16.50
N MET A 164 14.94 4.81 -16.36
CA MET A 164 14.11 5.37 -15.29
C MET A 164 13.62 4.25 -14.38
N ILE A 165 13.96 4.31 -13.12
CA ILE A 165 13.45 3.42 -12.07
C ILE A 165 12.26 4.11 -11.41
N MET A 166 11.11 3.44 -11.37
CA MET A 166 9.88 3.92 -10.73
C MET A 166 9.50 2.97 -9.60
N ASP A 167 9.60 3.41 -8.35
CA ASP A 167 9.29 2.61 -7.16
C ASP A 167 7.87 2.99 -6.66
N GLU A 168 6.89 2.12 -6.92
CA GLU A 168 5.46 2.28 -6.60
C GLU A 168 4.86 3.64 -7.02
N PRO A 169 5.00 4.07 -8.27
CA PRO A 169 4.67 5.44 -8.68
C PRO A 169 3.16 5.76 -8.61
N THR A 170 2.29 4.77 -8.50
CA THR A 170 0.83 4.92 -8.46
C THR A 170 0.24 4.86 -7.03
N ALA A 171 1.07 4.67 -6.01
CA ALA A 171 0.59 4.45 -4.63
C ALA A 171 -0.33 5.57 -4.09
N MET A 172 -0.16 6.79 -4.58
CA MET A 172 -0.92 7.98 -4.15
C MET A 172 -1.78 8.59 -5.26
N LEU A 173 -1.96 7.89 -6.39
CA LEU A 173 -2.69 8.37 -7.55
C LEU A 173 -4.11 7.79 -7.62
N THR A 174 -5.04 8.56 -8.14
CA THR A 174 -6.36 8.08 -8.54
C THR A 174 -6.26 7.27 -9.83
N SER A 175 -7.26 6.45 -10.17
CA SER A 175 -7.28 5.65 -11.41
C SER A 175 -7.04 6.52 -12.65
N LYS A 176 -7.72 7.66 -12.76
CA LYS A 176 -7.54 8.60 -13.88
C LYS A 176 -6.12 9.18 -13.98
N GLU A 177 -5.49 9.44 -12.84
CA GLU A 177 -4.11 9.93 -12.80
C GLU A 177 -3.11 8.82 -13.14
N THR A 178 -3.43 7.57 -12.77
CA THR A 178 -2.68 6.38 -13.15
C THR A 178 -2.70 6.17 -14.67
N ASP A 179 -3.85 6.30 -15.33
CA ASP A 179 -3.96 6.20 -16.78
C ASP A 179 -3.07 7.22 -17.49
N ILE A 180 -3.05 8.46 -16.99
CA ILE A 180 -2.17 9.53 -17.52
C ILE A 180 -0.69 9.16 -17.35
N LEU A 181 -0.33 8.58 -16.22
CA LEU A 181 1.04 8.11 -15.97
C LEU A 181 1.41 6.95 -16.91
N PHE A 182 0.51 6.00 -17.15
CA PHE A 182 0.76 4.88 -18.07
C PHE A 182 0.94 5.35 -19.51
N ASP A 183 0.15 6.30 -19.97
CA ASP A 183 0.34 6.92 -21.29
C ASP A 183 1.69 7.64 -21.41
N LEU A 184 2.14 8.26 -20.33
CA LEU A 184 3.46 8.86 -20.27
C LEU A 184 4.57 7.80 -20.33
N ILE A 185 4.47 6.72 -19.55
CA ILE A 185 5.42 5.60 -19.55
C ILE A 185 5.54 5.02 -20.96
N ARG A 186 4.42 4.74 -21.64
CA ARG A 186 4.40 4.22 -23.02
C ARG A 186 5.08 5.17 -24.02
N ARG A 187 4.93 6.50 -23.86
CA ARG A 187 5.62 7.50 -24.70
C ARG A 187 7.12 7.48 -24.45
N LEU A 188 7.54 7.52 -23.19
CA LEU A 188 8.96 7.50 -22.82
C LEU A 188 9.66 6.22 -23.31
N ALA A 189 8.99 5.08 -23.22
CA ALA A 189 9.49 3.83 -23.75
C ALA A 189 9.67 3.88 -25.29
N LYS A 190 8.69 4.44 -26.02
CA LYS A 190 8.81 4.65 -27.47
C LYS A 190 9.97 5.59 -27.85
N ASP A 191 10.31 6.53 -26.98
CA ASP A 191 11.46 7.42 -27.14
C ASP A 191 12.81 6.72 -26.81
N GLY A 192 12.77 5.42 -26.49
CA GLY A 192 13.95 4.58 -26.24
C GLY A 192 14.44 4.58 -24.80
N ILE A 193 13.69 5.13 -23.86
CA ILE A 193 14.00 5.07 -22.42
C ILE A 193 13.60 3.69 -21.87
N GLY A 194 14.54 3.01 -21.22
CA GLY A 194 14.25 1.78 -20.48
C GLY A 194 13.59 2.12 -19.14
N ILE A 195 12.47 1.51 -18.82
CA ILE A 195 11.72 1.79 -17.59
C ILE A 195 11.64 0.56 -16.71
N ILE A 196 12.14 0.67 -15.49
CA ILE A 196 12.02 -0.36 -14.46
C ILE A 196 10.87 0.05 -13.54
N TYR A 197 9.80 -0.75 -13.58
CA TYR A 197 8.56 -0.48 -12.88
C TYR A 197 8.43 -1.42 -11.68
N ILE A 198 8.45 -0.88 -10.47
CA ILE A 198 8.25 -1.67 -9.24
C ILE A 198 6.83 -1.42 -8.77
N SER A 199 6.03 -2.47 -8.72
CA SER A 199 4.67 -2.44 -8.17
C SER A 199 4.32 -3.81 -7.59
N HIS A 200 3.45 -3.80 -6.58
CA HIS A 200 2.80 -4.99 -6.05
C HIS A 200 1.39 -5.17 -6.64
N ARG A 201 0.93 -4.25 -7.49
CA ARG A 201 -0.38 -4.29 -8.17
C ARG A 201 -0.25 -5.01 -9.51
N LEU A 202 -0.67 -6.27 -9.56
CA LEU A 202 -0.48 -7.12 -10.74
C LEU A 202 -1.23 -6.60 -11.98
N LYS A 203 -2.41 -5.98 -11.80
CA LYS A 203 -3.17 -5.35 -12.90
C LYS A 203 -2.33 -4.28 -13.60
N GLU A 204 -1.60 -3.43 -12.85
CA GLU A 204 -0.73 -2.40 -13.43
C GLU A 204 0.40 -3.00 -14.27
N ILE A 205 1.01 -4.09 -13.76
CA ILE A 205 2.07 -4.81 -14.47
C ILE A 205 1.57 -5.36 -15.80
N LYS A 206 0.37 -5.96 -15.80
CA LYS A 206 -0.28 -6.49 -17.01
C LYS A 206 -0.58 -5.40 -18.01
N GLU A 207 -0.84 -4.19 -17.57
CA GLU A 207 -1.26 -3.08 -18.41
C GLU A 207 -0.09 -2.31 -19.04
N VAL A 208 1.01 -2.09 -18.30
CA VAL A 208 2.05 -1.16 -18.74
C VAL A 208 3.40 -1.81 -19.02
N CYS A 209 3.65 -3.04 -18.53
CA CYS A 209 4.96 -3.69 -18.66
C CYS A 209 5.01 -4.72 -19.79
N ASP A 210 6.16 -4.80 -20.45
CA ASP A 210 6.43 -5.79 -21.51
C ASP A 210 6.89 -7.12 -20.88
N ARG A 211 7.70 -7.05 -19.83
CA ARG A 211 8.34 -8.19 -19.19
C ARG A 211 8.30 -8.06 -17.68
N VAL A 212 8.28 -9.18 -16.97
CA VAL A 212 8.33 -9.25 -15.52
C VAL A 212 9.53 -10.08 -15.07
N THR A 213 10.33 -9.52 -14.14
CA THR A 213 11.41 -10.21 -13.44
C THR A 213 11.00 -10.36 -11.97
N ILE A 214 11.07 -11.56 -11.44
CA ILE A 214 10.61 -11.89 -10.09
C ILE A 214 11.80 -12.22 -9.20
N LEU A 215 11.86 -11.54 -8.06
CA LEU A 215 12.77 -11.82 -6.95
C LEU A 215 12.00 -12.42 -5.78
N ARG A 216 12.65 -13.36 -5.08
CA ARG A 216 12.14 -13.93 -3.82
C ARG A 216 13.29 -14.24 -2.89
N ASP A 217 13.18 -13.83 -1.63
CA ASP A 217 14.20 -14.05 -0.58
C ASP A 217 15.62 -13.68 -1.03
N GLY A 218 15.74 -12.53 -1.72
CA GLY A 218 17.03 -12.02 -2.20
C GLY A 218 17.61 -12.75 -3.42
N THR A 219 16.87 -13.65 -4.05
CA THR A 219 17.32 -14.43 -5.20
C THR A 219 16.46 -14.16 -6.44
N PHE A 220 17.04 -14.36 -7.62
CA PHE A 220 16.31 -14.37 -8.88
C PHE A 220 15.48 -15.65 -9.00
N VAL A 221 14.22 -15.53 -9.39
CA VAL A 221 13.30 -16.66 -9.61
C VAL A 221 13.11 -16.92 -11.10
N VAL A 222 12.55 -15.94 -11.81
CA VAL A 222 12.23 -16.08 -13.23
C VAL A 222 12.06 -14.71 -13.90
N THR A 223 12.29 -14.69 -15.20
CA THR A 223 11.89 -13.57 -16.09
C THR A 223 10.97 -14.12 -17.17
N LYS A 224 9.84 -13.46 -17.40
CA LYS A 224 8.82 -13.85 -18.38
C LYS A 224 8.29 -12.63 -19.13
N MET A 225 7.79 -12.83 -20.35
CA MET A 225 6.98 -11.81 -21.02
C MET A 225 5.63 -11.70 -20.31
N VAL A 226 5.16 -10.49 -20.09
CA VAL A 226 3.88 -10.25 -19.40
C VAL A 226 2.69 -10.82 -20.19
N SER A 227 2.79 -10.88 -21.51
CA SER A 227 1.78 -11.51 -22.38
C SER A 227 1.62 -13.03 -22.17
N GLU A 228 2.67 -13.70 -21.66
CA GLU A 228 2.73 -15.16 -21.51
C GLU A 228 2.32 -15.67 -20.12
N VAL A 229 2.11 -14.79 -19.16
CA VAL A 229 1.83 -15.15 -17.77
C VAL A 229 0.57 -14.46 -17.26
N SER A 230 -0.24 -15.16 -16.50
CA SER A 230 -1.40 -14.60 -15.80
C SER A 230 -0.99 -13.86 -14.51
N GLU A 231 -1.86 -13.00 -13.98
CA GLU A 231 -1.65 -12.36 -12.67
C GLU A 231 -1.44 -13.42 -11.57
N GLN A 232 -2.19 -14.52 -11.64
CA GLN A 232 -2.08 -15.62 -10.69
C GLN A 232 -0.72 -16.31 -10.75
N GLU A 233 -0.17 -16.54 -11.94
CA GLU A 233 1.17 -17.14 -12.08
C GLU A 233 2.25 -16.19 -11.56
N ILE A 234 2.14 -14.88 -11.82
CA ILE A 234 3.07 -13.89 -11.26
C ILE A 234 3.02 -13.96 -9.73
N ALA A 235 1.82 -13.97 -9.12
CA ALA A 235 1.65 -14.09 -7.67
C ALA A 235 2.28 -15.40 -7.13
N ASN A 236 2.05 -16.53 -7.80
CA ASN A 236 2.63 -17.83 -7.41
C ASN A 236 4.16 -17.81 -7.43
N TYR A 237 4.77 -17.20 -8.46
CA TYR A 237 6.23 -17.04 -8.51
C TYR A 237 6.76 -16.13 -7.39
N MET A 238 6.03 -15.05 -7.06
CA MET A 238 6.43 -14.13 -5.98
C MET A 238 6.40 -14.81 -4.60
N VAL A 239 5.34 -15.58 -4.31
CA VAL A 239 5.11 -16.22 -3.00
C VAL A 239 5.81 -17.58 -2.90
N GLY A 240 6.03 -18.27 -4.04
CA GLY A 240 6.69 -19.58 -4.09
C GLY A 240 5.79 -20.77 -3.73
N ARG A 241 4.50 -20.55 -3.64
CA ARG A 241 3.44 -21.55 -3.49
C ARG A 241 2.23 -21.12 -4.30
N GLU A 242 1.31 -22.04 -4.56
CA GLU A 242 0.03 -21.67 -5.15
C GLU A 242 -0.70 -20.70 -4.22
N VAL A 243 -0.96 -19.52 -4.73
CA VAL A 243 -1.80 -18.51 -4.07
C VAL A 243 -3.23 -18.83 -4.51
N SER A 244 -4.02 -19.41 -3.61
CA SER A 244 -5.44 -19.58 -3.87
C SER A 244 -6.10 -18.21 -3.78
N VAL A 245 -6.70 -17.73 -4.87
CA VAL A 245 -7.61 -16.59 -4.77
C VAL A 245 -8.80 -17.07 -3.94
N SER A 246 -8.78 -16.72 -2.68
CA SER A 246 -9.87 -16.98 -1.74
C SER A 246 -11.13 -16.30 -2.31
N ARG A 247 -12.13 -17.05 -2.72
CA ARG A 247 -13.45 -16.47 -2.98
C ARG A 247 -14.20 -16.40 -1.67
N ALA A 248 -14.92 -15.31 -1.44
CA ALA A 248 -15.76 -15.18 -0.28
C ALA A 248 -16.69 -16.41 -0.17
N THR A 249 -16.64 -17.07 0.99
CA THR A 249 -17.55 -18.17 1.28
C THR A 249 -18.96 -17.62 1.42
N LYS A 250 -19.96 -18.41 1.00
CA LYS A 250 -21.36 -18.04 1.20
C LYS A 250 -21.63 -17.92 2.71
N PHE A 251 -22.38 -16.90 3.12
CA PHE A 251 -22.87 -16.79 4.49
C PHE A 251 -23.82 -17.97 4.79
N THR A 252 -23.54 -18.71 5.85
CA THR A 252 -24.33 -19.87 6.25
C THR A 252 -25.01 -19.69 7.61
N GLY A 253 -24.87 -18.49 8.22
CA GLY A 253 -25.51 -18.15 9.48
C GLY A 253 -26.99 -17.78 9.33
N ASP A 254 -27.61 -17.40 10.43
CA ASP A 254 -28.98 -16.88 10.44
C ASP A 254 -28.96 -15.37 10.15
N GLU A 255 -29.48 -14.97 9.01
CA GLU A 255 -29.61 -13.55 8.61
C GLU A 255 -30.46 -12.72 9.57
N ASN A 256 -31.29 -13.36 10.40
CA ASN A 256 -32.12 -12.67 11.40
C ASN A 256 -31.42 -12.52 12.76
N ASP A 257 -30.29 -13.21 13.02
CA ASP A 257 -29.49 -12.99 14.24
C ASP A 257 -28.62 -11.74 14.10
N ILE A 258 -29.29 -10.57 14.16
CA ILE A 258 -28.66 -9.27 14.00
C ILE A 258 -27.87 -8.90 15.26
N VAL A 259 -26.53 -8.81 15.11
CA VAL A 259 -25.63 -8.41 16.21
C VAL A 259 -25.38 -6.92 16.24
N LEU A 260 -25.33 -6.26 15.08
CA LEU A 260 -25.18 -4.81 14.95
C LEU A 260 -26.25 -4.24 14.03
N GLU A 261 -26.96 -3.22 14.50
CA GLU A 261 -27.88 -2.43 13.68
C GLU A 261 -27.57 -0.93 13.87
N VAL A 262 -27.41 -0.23 12.77
CA VAL A 262 -27.18 1.21 12.72
C VAL A 262 -28.39 1.83 12.05
N LYS A 263 -28.98 2.86 12.68
CA LYS A 263 -30.22 3.52 12.22
C LYS A 263 -30.04 5.01 12.07
N ASN A 264 -30.35 5.53 10.90
CA ASN A 264 -30.53 6.95 10.57
C ASN A 264 -29.35 7.83 11.04
N VAL A 265 -28.12 7.34 10.91
CA VAL A 265 -26.93 8.07 11.35
C VAL A 265 -26.63 9.20 10.38
N SER A 266 -26.57 10.42 10.95
CA SER A 266 -26.27 11.64 10.18
C SER A 266 -25.31 12.55 10.94
N ASP A 267 -24.37 13.15 10.21
CA ASP A 267 -23.48 14.21 10.70
C ASP A 267 -23.17 15.22 9.57
N CYS A 268 -21.98 15.83 9.53
CA CYS A 268 -21.58 16.72 8.45
C CYS A 268 -21.21 15.98 7.15
N LEU A 269 -20.86 14.69 7.23
CA LEU A 269 -20.44 13.85 6.10
C LEU A 269 -21.43 12.72 5.83
N LEU A 270 -22.01 12.12 6.87
CA LEU A 270 -22.97 11.01 6.79
C LEU A 270 -24.40 11.53 6.69
N LYS A 271 -25.22 10.93 5.83
CA LYS A 271 -26.57 11.34 5.52
C LYS A 271 -27.51 10.13 5.60
N ASP A 272 -28.21 10.01 6.72
CA ASP A 272 -29.25 8.99 6.96
C ASP A 272 -28.78 7.54 6.72
N VAL A 273 -27.60 7.21 7.24
CA VAL A 273 -26.99 5.89 7.04
C VAL A 273 -27.65 4.86 7.96
N SER A 274 -28.18 3.79 7.35
CA SER A 274 -28.79 2.65 8.06
C SER A 274 -28.31 1.34 7.45
N PHE A 275 -27.98 0.35 8.29
CA PHE A 275 -27.64 -1.01 7.88
C PHE A 275 -27.68 -1.97 9.06
N LYS A 276 -27.63 -3.28 8.75
CA LYS A 276 -27.61 -4.36 9.74
C LYS A 276 -26.49 -5.34 9.42
N VAL A 277 -25.97 -6.00 10.44
CA VAL A 277 -24.97 -7.05 10.30
C VAL A 277 -25.35 -8.26 11.15
N ALA A 278 -25.40 -9.43 10.53
CA ALA A 278 -25.73 -10.69 11.21
C ALA A 278 -24.48 -11.27 11.93
N ARG A 279 -24.71 -12.15 12.89
CA ARG A 279 -23.64 -12.83 13.62
C ARG A 279 -22.83 -13.75 12.70
N GLY A 280 -21.51 -13.59 12.74
CA GLY A 280 -20.59 -14.40 11.92
C GLY A 280 -20.54 -13.96 10.44
N GLU A 281 -21.20 -12.86 10.08
CA GLU A 281 -21.17 -12.30 8.74
C GLU A 281 -19.89 -11.49 8.50
N ILE A 282 -19.36 -11.55 7.27
CA ILE A 282 -18.31 -10.65 6.78
C ILE A 282 -18.95 -9.65 5.81
N VAL A 283 -19.17 -8.41 6.27
CA VAL A 283 -19.73 -7.33 5.46
C VAL A 283 -18.63 -6.39 4.99
N GLY A 284 -18.59 -6.13 3.68
CA GLY A 284 -17.69 -5.15 3.07
C GLY A 284 -18.33 -3.78 2.94
N PHE A 285 -17.58 -2.72 3.23
CA PHE A 285 -17.93 -1.35 2.87
C PHE A 285 -17.00 -0.87 1.76
N SER A 286 -17.57 -0.52 0.61
CA SER A 286 -16.85 -0.02 -0.56
C SER A 286 -17.35 1.35 -0.99
N GLY A 287 -16.58 2.05 -1.82
CA GLY A 287 -16.88 3.40 -2.34
C GLY A 287 -15.61 4.21 -2.56
N LEU A 288 -15.74 5.39 -3.15
CA LEU A 288 -14.60 6.28 -3.41
C LEU A 288 -14.01 6.87 -2.12
N VAL A 289 -12.79 7.37 -2.21
CA VAL A 289 -12.15 8.12 -1.10
C VAL A 289 -13.03 9.32 -0.72
N GLY A 290 -13.32 9.47 0.57
CA GLY A 290 -14.21 10.51 1.08
C GLY A 290 -15.70 10.17 1.03
N SER A 291 -16.08 8.93 0.72
CA SER A 291 -17.49 8.49 0.72
C SER A 291 -18.12 8.36 2.12
N GLY A 292 -17.34 8.49 3.20
CA GLY A 292 -17.86 8.43 4.58
C GLY A 292 -17.70 7.08 5.27
N ARG A 293 -17.03 6.08 4.64
CA ARG A 293 -16.87 4.72 5.18
C ARG A 293 -16.14 4.70 6.53
N SER A 294 -14.93 5.24 6.58
CA SER A 294 -14.11 5.26 7.79
C SER A 294 -14.76 6.10 8.89
N GLU A 295 -15.37 7.23 8.53
CA GLU A 295 -16.10 8.09 9.45
C GLU A 295 -17.29 7.38 10.12
N LEU A 296 -17.99 6.51 9.38
CA LEU A 296 -19.05 5.66 9.91
C LEU A 296 -18.51 4.66 10.94
N MET A 297 -17.38 4.03 10.65
CA MET A 297 -16.72 3.09 11.59
C MET A 297 -16.20 3.81 12.83
N GLU A 298 -15.62 5.00 12.67
CA GLU A 298 -15.21 5.86 13.78
C GLU A 298 -16.38 6.25 14.70
N TYR A 299 -17.57 6.49 14.12
CA TYR A 299 -18.77 6.73 14.89
C TYR A 299 -19.19 5.49 15.69
N ILE A 300 -19.24 4.32 15.07
CA ILE A 300 -19.61 3.06 15.73
C ILE A 300 -18.65 2.77 16.88
N PHE A 301 -17.36 3.04 16.70
CA PHE A 301 -16.32 2.80 17.70
C PHE A 301 -16.25 3.91 18.79
N GLY A 302 -16.94 5.05 18.59
CA GLY A 302 -16.96 6.15 19.57
C GLY A 302 -15.77 7.11 19.49
N ILE A 303 -15.06 7.16 18.34
CA ILE A 303 -14.05 8.19 18.02
C ILE A 303 -14.73 9.47 17.57
N ARG A 304 -15.80 9.34 16.78
CA ARG A 304 -16.58 10.44 16.20
C ARG A 304 -17.98 10.48 16.81
N LYS A 305 -18.60 11.67 16.83
CA LYS A 305 -19.97 11.85 17.27
C LYS A 305 -20.85 12.20 16.06
N ALA A 306 -21.98 11.52 15.90
CA ALA A 306 -23.02 11.93 14.96
C ALA A 306 -23.96 12.97 15.56
N LYS A 307 -24.70 13.68 14.69
CA LYS A 307 -25.75 14.63 15.10
C LYS A 307 -27.02 13.89 15.46
N SER A 308 -27.33 12.79 14.76
CA SER A 308 -28.50 11.94 14.97
C SER A 308 -28.15 10.50 14.61
N GLY A 309 -29.02 9.58 15.00
CA GLY A 309 -28.91 8.16 14.72
C GLY A 309 -28.74 7.33 15.97
N GLU A 310 -28.90 6.02 15.80
CA GLU A 310 -28.89 5.05 16.87
C GLU A 310 -28.03 3.83 16.49
N ILE A 311 -27.34 3.26 17.45
CA ILE A 311 -26.64 1.98 17.33
C ILE A 311 -27.31 0.98 18.27
N LEU A 312 -27.67 -0.20 17.74
CA LEU A 312 -28.16 -1.31 18.55
C LEU A 312 -27.14 -2.46 18.47
N LEU A 313 -26.83 -3.04 19.62
CA LEU A 313 -26.07 -4.28 19.74
C LEU A 313 -26.96 -5.36 20.33
N ASN A 314 -27.10 -6.49 19.61
CA ASN A 314 -28.01 -7.58 19.97
C ASN A 314 -29.41 -7.04 20.31
N GLY A 315 -29.95 -6.13 19.48
CA GLY A 315 -31.26 -5.49 19.61
C GLY A 315 -31.39 -4.44 20.73
N LYS A 316 -30.31 -4.15 21.47
CA LYS A 316 -30.33 -3.16 22.58
C LYS A 316 -29.63 -1.86 22.15
N PRO A 317 -30.27 -0.69 22.35
CA PRO A 317 -29.64 0.58 22.01
C PRO A 317 -28.40 0.82 22.88
N VAL A 318 -27.33 1.27 22.22
CA VAL A 318 -26.05 1.55 22.88
C VAL A 318 -25.51 2.91 22.46
N THR A 319 -24.81 3.56 23.37
CA THR A 319 -24.10 4.81 23.09
C THR A 319 -22.61 4.59 23.34
N ASN A 320 -21.77 4.81 22.36
CA ASN A 320 -20.33 4.78 22.46
C ASN A 320 -19.82 6.23 22.46
N LYS A 321 -19.66 6.82 23.65
CA LYS A 321 -19.17 8.21 23.78
C LYS A 321 -17.67 8.32 23.55
N ILE A 322 -16.94 7.26 23.88
CA ILE A 322 -15.49 7.12 23.76
C ILE A 322 -15.15 5.68 23.33
N PRO A 323 -13.98 5.43 22.74
CA PRO A 323 -13.54 4.09 22.35
C PRO A 323 -13.63 3.03 23.45
N ALA A 324 -13.36 3.42 24.70
CA ALA A 324 -13.44 2.51 25.85
C ALA A 324 -14.85 1.92 26.06
N ASP A 325 -15.90 2.62 25.65
CA ASP A 325 -17.28 2.12 25.74
C ASP A 325 -17.52 1.00 24.72
N ALA A 326 -17.04 1.19 23.48
CA ALA A 326 -17.10 0.19 22.42
C ALA A 326 -16.29 -1.07 22.78
N ILE A 327 -15.07 -0.89 23.31
CA ILE A 327 -14.22 -2.00 23.76
C ILE A 327 -14.92 -2.85 24.83
N LYS A 328 -15.56 -2.24 25.81
CA LYS A 328 -16.29 -2.96 26.86
C LYS A 328 -17.47 -3.76 26.31
N LYS A 329 -18.07 -3.31 25.23
CA LYS A 329 -19.19 -3.94 24.54
C LYS A 329 -18.75 -4.98 23.48
N GLY A 330 -17.46 -5.28 23.40
CA GLY A 330 -16.93 -6.31 22.50
C GLY A 330 -16.72 -5.82 21.07
N ILE A 331 -16.62 -4.52 20.79
CA ILE A 331 -16.28 -3.99 19.48
C ILE A 331 -14.76 -3.75 19.43
N GLY A 332 -14.07 -4.31 18.45
CA GLY A 332 -12.68 -4.05 18.12
C GLY A 332 -12.56 -3.23 16.83
N PHE A 333 -11.53 -2.39 16.73
CA PHE A 333 -11.29 -1.56 15.55
C PHE A 333 -9.83 -1.56 15.13
N VAL A 334 -9.56 -2.14 13.97
CA VAL A 334 -8.29 -2.07 13.26
C VAL A 334 -8.35 -0.88 12.32
N THR A 335 -7.54 0.12 12.57
CA THR A 335 -7.51 1.39 11.85
C THR A 335 -6.66 1.33 10.60
N GLU A 336 -6.92 2.18 9.61
CA GLU A 336 -6.25 2.27 8.31
C GLU A 336 -4.71 2.42 8.45
N ASP A 337 -4.25 3.35 9.30
CA ASP A 337 -2.81 3.55 9.52
C ASP A 337 -2.34 2.76 10.74
N ARG A 338 -1.91 1.51 10.48
CA ARG A 338 -1.43 0.62 11.55
C ARG A 338 -0.26 1.19 12.35
N GLN A 339 0.62 1.98 11.70
CA GLN A 339 1.82 2.48 12.35
C GLN A 339 1.55 3.69 13.25
N LYS A 340 0.61 4.55 12.89
CA LYS A 340 0.26 5.71 13.70
C LYS A 340 -0.75 5.39 14.81
N THR A 341 -1.73 4.52 14.50
CA THR A 341 -2.87 4.29 15.39
C THR A 341 -3.07 2.82 15.78
N GLY A 342 -2.50 1.89 15.02
CA GLY A 342 -2.65 0.45 15.24
C GLY A 342 -1.69 -0.12 16.28
N VAL A 343 -0.40 0.22 16.24
CA VAL A 343 0.65 -0.29 17.12
C VAL A 343 1.50 0.83 17.71
N VAL A 344 2.11 0.56 18.86
CA VAL A 344 3.17 1.40 19.42
C VAL A 344 4.52 0.86 18.93
N ILE A 345 5.01 1.41 17.83
CA ILE A 345 6.14 0.90 17.03
C ILE A 345 7.43 0.67 17.84
N LYS A 346 7.70 1.56 18.82
CA LYS A 346 8.89 1.51 19.70
C LYS A 346 8.71 0.57 20.90
N ARG A 347 7.63 -0.17 20.97
CA ARG A 347 7.36 -1.15 22.02
C ARG A 347 7.48 -2.57 21.50
N SER A 348 7.63 -3.51 22.42
CA SER A 348 7.73 -4.94 22.10
C SER A 348 6.40 -5.52 21.59
N ILE A 349 6.49 -6.67 20.95
CA ILE A 349 5.32 -7.47 20.53
C ILE A 349 4.42 -7.75 21.73
N ARG A 350 5.01 -8.18 22.86
CA ARG A 350 4.29 -8.48 24.11
C ARG A 350 3.49 -7.29 24.61
N GLU A 351 4.09 -6.10 24.65
CA GLU A 351 3.42 -4.89 25.12
C GLU A 351 2.27 -4.50 24.20
N ASN A 352 2.46 -4.57 22.89
CA ASN A 352 1.42 -4.27 21.91
C ASN A 352 0.22 -5.23 21.97
N ILE A 353 0.45 -6.54 22.02
CA ILE A 353 -0.63 -7.55 22.11
C ILE A 353 -1.48 -7.33 23.37
N ASN A 354 -0.86 -7.02 24.52
CA ASN A 354 -1.56 -6.88 25.79
C ASN A 354 -2.15 -5.48 26.01
N LEU A 355 -1.98 -4.53 25.09
CA LEU A 355 -2.36 -3.11 25.30
C LEU A 355 -3.85 -2.94 25.62
N ILE A 356 -4.73 -3.60 24.88
CA ILE A 356 -6.19 -3.50 25.05
C ILE A 356 -6.66 -4.29 26.30
N ASP A 357 -6.04 -5.42 26.61
CA ASP A 357 -6.35 -6.18 27.85
C ASP A 357 -6.10 -5.30 29.09
N GLN A 358 -5.06 -4.48 29.11
CA GLN A 358 -4.79 -3.54 30.19
C GLN A 358 -5.87 -2.44 30.30
N VAL A 359 -6.39 -1.95 29.16
CA VAL A 359 -7.47 -0.93 29.15
C VAL A 359 -8.78 -1.54 29.63
N LYS A 360 -9.10 -2.79 29.23
CA LYS A 360 -10.33 -3.49 29.59
C LYS A 360 -10.33 -3.93 31.05
N ASN A 361 -9.21 -4.47 31.51
CA ASN A 361 -9.08 -5.13 32.83
C ASN A 361 -8.36 -4.25 33.88
N LYS A 362 -8.55 -2.97 33.93
CA LYS A 362 -8.05 -1.95 34.88
C LYS A 362 -7.38 -2.47 36.16
N GLY A 363 -6.35 -3.31 36.06
CA GLY A 363 -5.58 -3.78 37.18
C GLY A 363 -4.54 -2.75 37.60
N PHE A 364 -4.33 -2.57 38.92
CA PHE A 364 -3.30 -1.65 39.44
C PHE A 364 -1.89 -2.17 39.16
N PHE A 365 -1.73 -3.49 39.02
CA PHE A 365 -0.45 -4.13 38.74
C PHE A 365 -0.51 -4.94 37.44
N ILE A 366 0.56 -4.86 36.67
CA ILE A 366 0.75 -5.65 35.45
C ILE A 366 1.25 -7.05 35.81
N ASN A 367 0.49 -8.08 35.45
CA ASN A 367 0.92 -9.47 35.60
C ASN A 367 1.81 -9.89 34.41
N ALA A 368 3.12 -9.85 34.62
CA ALA A 368 4.11 -10.17 33.58
C ALA A 368 3.99 -11.61 33.04
N SER A 369 3.66 -12.58 33.90
CA SER A 369 3.48 -13.98 33.50
C SER A 369 2.24 -14.15 32.63
N LYS A 370 1.11 -13.51 32.98
CA LYS A 370 -0.10 -13.49 32.15
C LYS A 370 0.17 -12.89 30.78
N GLN A 371 0.86 -11.72 30.73
CA GLN A 371 1.22 -11.07 29.47
C GLN A 371 2.11 -11.95 28.58
N LYS A 372 3.07 -12.65 29.19
CA LYS A 372 3.95 -13.57 28.48
C LYS A 372 3.17 -14.72 27.85
N ASN A 373 2.23 -15.34 28.59
CA ASN A 373 1.39 -16.43 28.08
C ASN A 373 0.45 -15.93 26.97
N ASN A 374 -0.30 -14.86 27.22
CA ASN A 374 -1.17 -14.22 26.22
C ASN A 374 -0.44 -13.98 24.89
N SER A 375 0.76 -13.40 24.97
CA SER A 375 1.54 -13.10 23.76
C SER A 375 2.01 -14.37 23.05
N SER A 376 2.46 -15.39 23.80
CA SER A 376 2.87 -16.67 23.23
C SER A 376 1.71 -17.36 22.51
N ASP A 377 0.51 -17.32 23.09
CA ASP A 377 -0.68 -17.94 22.50
C ASP A 377 -1.11 -17.19 21.22
N MET A 378 -1.12 -15.86 21.24
CA MET A 378 -1.47 -15.07 20.05
C MET A 378 -0.42 -15.18 18.94
N ILE A 379 0.87 -15.22 19.26
CA ILE A 379 1.95 -15.45 18.30
C ILE A 379 1.76 -16.79 17.59
N LYS A 380 1.45 -17.85 18.32
CA LYS A 380 1.18 -19.17 17.76
C LYS A 380 -0.11 -19.18 16.93
N LYS A 381 -1.21 -18.66 17.49
CA LYS A 381 -2.54 -18.67 16.86
C LYS A 381 -2.54 -17.96 15.50
N LEU A 382 -1.84 -16.81 15.38
CA LEU A 382 -1.79 -16.01 14.15
C LEU A 382 -0.52 -16.24 13.33
N ASN A 383 0.30 -17.22 13.72
CA ASN A 383 1.58 -17.50 13.04
C ASN A 383 2.42 -16.22 12.81
N ILE A 384 2.65 -15.45 13.89
CA ILE A 384 3.44 -14.21 13.82
C ILE A 384 4.92 -14.58 13.75
N LYS A 385 5.56 -14.24 12.62
CA LYS A 385 7.00 -14.48 12.43
C LYS A 385 7.82 -13.46 13.21
N CYS A 386 8.44 -13.89 14.32
CA CYS A 386 9.29 -13.07 15.17
C CYS A 386 10.36 -13.94 15.85
N THR A 387 11.48 -13.32 16.26
CA THR A 387 12.56 -13.99 16.99
C THR A 387 12.23 -14.19 18.47
N SER A 388 11.51 -13.26 19.05
CA SER A 388 11.01 -13.31 20.44
C SER A 388 9.87 -12.33 20.66
N GLN A 389 9.06 -12.55 21.68
CA GLN A 389 8.01 -11.59 22.07
C GLN A 389 8.54 -10.27 22.62
N SER A 390 9.85 -10.17 22.89
CA SER A 390 10.54 -8.94 23.31
C SER A 390 11.04 -8.12 22.13
N GLN A 391 10.97 -8.65 20.90
CA GLN A 391 11.34 -7.94 19.68
C GLN A 391 10.46 -6.69 19.51
N LEU A 392 11.07 -5.58 19.06
CA LEU A 392 10.34 -4.35 18.75
C LEU A 392 9.47 -4.55 17.50
N VAL A 393 8.27 -3.98 17.53
CA VAL A 393 7.33 -4.06 16.39
C VAL A 393 7.88 -3.35 15.15
N SER A 394 8.74 -2.33 15.30
CA SER A 394 9.44 -1.67 14.19
C SER A 394 10.26 -2.63 13.31
N ASN A 395 10.71 -3.76 13.86
CA ASN A 395 11.60 -4.71 13.17
C ASN A 395 10.81 -5.84 12.48
N LEU A 396 9.50 -5.72 12.39
CA LEU A 396 8.62 -6.70 11.74
C LEU A 396 8.17 -6.21 10.36
N SER A 397 7.90 -7.17 9.45
CA SER A 397 7.22 -6.88 8.19
C SER A 397 5.81 -6.35 8.41
N GLY A 398 5.26 -5.63 7.41
CA GLY A 398 3.91 -5.08 7.46
C GLY A 398 2.82 -6.11 7.80
N GLY A 399 2.89 -7.30 7.22
CA GLY A 399 1.96 -8.39 7.51
C GLY A 399 2.02 -8.87 8.95
N ASN A 400 3.24 -9.00 9.53
CA ASN A 400 3.37 -9.39 10.95
C ASN A 400 2.93 -8.26 11.90
N GLN A 401 3.16 -6.98 11.54
CA GLN A 401 2.60 -5.85 12.29
C GLN A 401 1.07 -5.89 12.29
N GLN A 402 0.44 -6.18 11.15
CA GLN A 402 -1.02 -6.31 11.02
C GLN A 402 -1.58 -7.45 11.89
N LYS A 403 -0.91 -8.59 11.89
CA LYS A 403 -1.27 -9.71 12.78
C LYS A 403 -1.22 -9.32 14.26
N ILE A 404 -0.28 -8.46 14.66
CA ILE A 404 -0.24 -7.92 16.03
C ILE A 404 -1.43 -7.02 16.31
N VAL A 405 -1.83 -6.18 15.35
CA VAL A 405 -3.03 -5.34 15.50
C VAL A 405 -4.28 -6.19 15.65
N ILE A 406 -4.41 -7.28 14.89
CA ILE A 406 -5.53 -8.24 15.05
C ILE A 406 -5.43 -8.96 16.41
N ALA A 407 -4.24 -9.44 16.78
CA ALA A 407 -3.99 -10.19 18.01
C ALA A 407 -4.49 -9.45 19.27
N LYS A 408 -4.25 -8.14 19.37
CA LYS A 408 -4.67 -7.34 20.54
C LYS A 408 -6.18 -7.29 20.73
N TRP A 409 -6.97 -7.34 19.62
CA TRP A 409 -8.43 -7.36 19.66
C TRP A 409 -8.98 -8.76 19.94
N LEU A 410 -8.31 -9.80 19.43
CA LEU A 410 -8.68 -11.20 19.71
C LEU A 410 -8.42 -11.54 21.17
N LEU A 411 -7.36 -11.01 21.78
CA LEU A 411 -7.02 -11.27 23.18
C LEU A 411 -8.12 -10.80 24.14
N VAL A 412 -8.87 -9.77 23.79
CA VAL A 412 -9.97 -9.24 24.60
C VAL A 412 -11.33 -9.80 24.19
N ASP A 413 -11.33 -10.81 23.32
CA ASP A 413 -12.52 -11.52 22.84
C ASP A 413 -13.58 -10.59 22.24
N SER A 414 -13.17 -9.72 21.32
CA SER A 414 -14.10 -8.87 20.60
C SER A 414 -15.10 -9.72 19.81
N GLU A 415 -16.39 -9.40 19.91
CA GLU A 415 -17.48 -10.05 19.17
C GLU A 415 -17.60 -9.49 17.75
N ILE A 416 -17.42 -8.18 17.60
CA ILE A 416 -17.44 -7.46 16.34
C ILE A 416 -16.03 -6.91 16.09
N LEU A 417 -15.49 -7.16 14.90
CA LEU A 417 -14.22 -6.63 14.44
C LEU A 417 -14.43 -5.73 13.22
N ILE A 418 -14.11 -4.47 13.37
CA ILE A 418 -14.06 -3.51 12.26
C ILE A 418 -12.61 -3.48 11.77
N LEU A 419 -12.42 -3.73 10.47
CA LEU A 419 -11.11 -3.77 9.81
C LEU A 419 -11.09 -2.72 8.70
N ASP A 420 -10.44 -1.58 8.96
CA ASP A 420 -10.30 -0.49 8.00
C ASP A 420 -8.99 -0.65 7.23
N GLU A 421 -9.07 -0.88 5.91
CA GLU A 421 -7.97 -1.15 4.99
C GLU A 421 -7.01 -2.24 5.53
N PRO A 422 -7.49 -3.47 5.86
CA PRO A 422 -6.73 -4.45 6.62
C PRO A 422 -5.46 -4.94 5.95
N THR A 423 -5.34 -4.84 4.63
CA THR A 423 -4.15 -5.29 3.89
C THR A 423 -3.39 -4.18 3.20
N ARG A 424 -3.67 -2.91 3.53
CA ARG A 424 -2.96 -1.77 2.95
C ARG A 424 -1.47 -1.81 3.27
N GLY A 425 -0.63 -1.76 2.21
CA GLY A 425 0.82 -1.81 2.33
C GLY A 425 1.36 -3.14 2.87
N ILE A 426 0.67 -4.23 2.59
CA ILE A 426 1.06 -5.61 2.90
C ILE A 426 1.34 -6.32 1.57
N ASP A 427 2.34 -7.20 1.57
CA ASP A 427 2.64 -8.04 0.41
C ASP A 427 1.56 -9.09 0.14
N ILE A 428 1.58 -9.65 -1.09
CA ILE A 428 0.54 -10.58 -1.56
C ILE A 428 0.45 -11.82 -0.67
N GLY A 429 1.59 -12.40 -0.27
CA GLY A 429 1.60 -13.61 0.55
C GLY A 429 1.03 -13.38 1.94
N ALA A 430 1.39 -12.25 2.58
CA ALA A 430 0.85 -11.89 3.88
C ALA A 430 -0.63 -11.44 3.80
N ARG A 431 -1.08 -10.89 2.66
CA ARG A 431 -2.49 -10.57 2.40
C ARG A 431 -3.36 -11.80 2.49
N GLU A 432 -2.98 -12.89 1.81
CA GLU A 432 -3.69 -14.16 1.86
C GLU A 432 -3.76 -14.75 3.28
N GLU A 433 -2.67 -14.64 4.05
CA GLU A 433 -2.68 -15.06 5.45
C GLU A 433 -3.69 -14.25 6.29
N ILE A 434 -3.82 -12.95 6.04
CA ILE A 434 -4.84 -12.11 6.71
C ILE A 434 -6.25 -12.52 6.28
N TYR A 435 -6.48 -12.80 4.99
CA TYR A 435 -7.79 -13.28 4.51
C TYR A 435 -8.20 -14.60 5.16
N GLN A 436 -7.27 -15.54 5.30
CA GLN A 436 -7.51 -16.80 6.02
C GLN A 436 -7.88 -16.54 7.47
N ILE A 437 -7.16 -15.66 8.18
CA ILE A 437 -7.48 -15.27 9.56
C ILE A 437 -8.89 -14.68 9.65
N ILE A 438 -9.28 -13.77 8.72
CA ILE A 438 -10.61 -13.16 8.69
C ILE A 438 -11.69 -14.23 8.51
N ASN A 439 -11.51 -15.17 7.57
CA ASN A 439 -12.46 -16.25 7.31
C ASN A 439 -12.58 -17.20 8.52
N GLU A 440 -11.45 -17.58 9.16
CA GLU A 440 -11.45 -18.42 10.36
C GLU A 440 -12.17 -17.74 11.53
N LEU A 441 -12.00 -16.44 11.69
CA LEU A 441 -12.67 -15.66 12.73
C LEU A 441 -14.19 -15.61 12.49
N ALA A 442 -14.63 -15.38 11.27
CA ALA A 442 -16.04 -15.40 10.92
C ALA A 442 -16.66 -16.80 11.13
N ALA A 443 -15.96 -17.85 10.69
CA ALA A 443 -16.38 -19.23 10.93
C ALA A 443 -16.46 -19.59 12.43
N SER A 444 -15.68 -18.92 13.30
CA SER A 444 -15.79 -19.06 14.76
C SER A 444 -16.91 -18.23 15.39
N GLY A 445 -17.75 -17.57 14.59
CA GLY A 445 -18.90 -16.77 15.03
C GLY A 445 -18.58 -15.30 15.32
N LYS A 446 -17.36 -14.81 14.98
CA LYS A 446 -17.05 -13.38 15.06
C LYS A 446 -17.67 -12.64 13.88
N THR A 447 -18.29 -11.50 14.13
CA THR A 447 -18.83 -10.62 13.08
C THR A 447 -17.77 -9.68 12.61
N ILE A 448 -17.60 -9.55 11.28
CA ILE A 448 -16.50 -8.77 10.71
C ILE A 448 -17.03 -7.73 9.74
N ILE A 449 -16.60 -6.49 9.91
CA ILE A 449 -16.85 -5.40 9.00
C ILE A 449 -15.52 -5.02 8.36
N VAL A 450 -15.42 -5.14 7.04
CA VAL A 450 -14.24 -4.78 6.26
C VAL A 450 -14.53 -3.50 5.52
N VAL A 451 -13.71 -2.48 5.71
CA VAL A 451 -13.71 -1.27 4.89
C VAL A 451 -12.51 -1.35 3.99
N SER A 452 -12.70 -1.30 2.68
CA SER A 452 -11.59 -1.34 1.73
C SER A 452 -11.86 -0.53 0.47
N SER A 453 -10.81 0.09 -0.03
CA SER A 453 -10.75 0.72 -1.36
C SER A 453 -10.33 -0.28 -2.45
N ASP A 454 -9.78 -1.44 -2.07
CA ASP A 454 -9.40 -2.52 -2.99
C ASP A 454 -10.61 -3.41 -3.25
N LEU A 455 -11.20 -3.28 -4.45
CA LEU A 455 -12.37 -4.08 -4.86
C LEU A 455 -12.06 -5.58 -4.87
N THR A 456 -10.83 -5.95 -5.22
CA THR A 456 -10.40 -7.35 -5.20
C THR A 456 -10.43 -7.92 -3.78
N GLU A 457 -10.02 -7.15 -2.77
CA GLU A 457 -10.11 -7.53 -1.37
C GLU A 457 -11.57 -7.75 -0.96
N VAL A 458 -12.43 -6.76 -1.21
CA VAL A 458 -13.86 -6.82 -0.85
C VAL A 458 -14.53 -8.03 -1.50
N LEU A 459 -14.28 -8.28 -2.78
CA LEU A 459 -14.86 -9.41 -3.52
C LEU A 459 -14.33 -10.77 -3.07
N SER A 460 -13.08 -10.81 -2.56
CA SER A 460 -12.44 -12.05 -2.13
C SER A 460 -12.93 -12.56 -0.77
N ILE A 461 -13.26 -11.66 0.16
CA ILE A 461 -13.53 -12.04 1.56
C ILE A 461 -14.91 -11.66 2.06
N CYS A 462 -15.58 -10.63 1.50
CA CYS A 462 -16.87 -10.18 2.01
C CYS A 462 -18.02 -10.97 1.39
N GLN A 463 -18.98 -11.34 2.18
CA GLN A 463 -20.20 -12.08 1.77
C GLN A 463 -21.26 -11.16 1.19
N ARG A 464 -21.33 -9.92 1.69
CA ARG A 464 -22.19 -8.84 1.25
C ARG A 464 -21.40 -7.53 1.22
N VAL A 465 -21.73 -6.64 0.28
CA VAL A 465 -21.05 -5.35 0.10
C VAL A 465 -22.03 -4.21 0.18
N ILE A 466 -21.77 -3.27 1.08
CA ILE A 466 -22.49 -2.00 1.20
C ILE A 466 -21.67 -0.94 0.46
N VAL A 467 -22.26 -0.33 -0.57
CA VAL A 467 -21.59 0.70 -1.38
C VAL A 467 -22.01 2.07 -0.90
N MET A 468 -21.03 2.90 -0.55
CA MET A 468 -21.23 4.28 -0.09
C MET A 468 -20.77 5.30 -1.11
N HIS A 469 -21.57 6.36 -1.28
CA HIS A 469 -21.22 7.52 -2.09
C HIS A 469 -21.66 8.80 -1.38
N GLU A 470 -20.76 9.76 -1.19
CA GLU A 470 -21.02 11.07 -0.53
C GLU A 470 -21.83 10.99 0.77
N GLY A 471 -21.49 10.04 1.62
CA GLY A 471 -22.09 9.86 2.94
C GLY A 471 -23.45 9.13 2.95
N VAL A 472 -23.87 8.56 1.82
CA VAL A 472 -25.12 7.80 1.68
C VAL A 472 -24.82 6.35 1.32
N VAL A 473 -25.59 5.40 1.84
CA VAL A 473 -25.63 4.02 1.34
C VAL A 473 -26.40 4.01 0.03
N LYS A 474 -25.76 3.62 -1.06
CA LYS A 474 -26.36 3.58 -2.40
C LYS A 474 -26.90 2.20 -2.76
N ALA A 475 -26.22 1.15 -2.34
CA ALA A 475 -26.62 -0.21 -2.62
C ALA A 475 -26.08 -1.18 -1.56
N GLU A 476 -26.79 -2.28 -1.39
CA GLU A 476 -26.31 -3.48 -0.72
C GLU A 476 -26.30 -4.61 -1.75
N LEU A 477 -25.10 -5.14 -2.04
CA LEU A 477 -24.88 -6.14 -3.08
C LEU A 477 -24.56 -7.48 -2.45
N THR A 478 -25.25 -8.53 -2.91
CA THR A 478 -25.08 -9.91 -2.43
C THR A 478 -24.79 -10.84 -3.60
N GLU A 479 -24.06 -11.92 -3.37
CA GLU A 479 -23.80 -13.00 -4.33
C GLU A 479 -23.52 -12.53 -5.78
N GLU A 480 -24.46 -12.74 -6.72
CA GLU A 480 -24.26 -12.51 -8.15
C GLU A 480 -24.15 -11.03 -8.54
N ASP A 481 -24.79 -10.14 -7.77
CA ASP A 481 -24.74 -8.70 -8.01
C ASP A 481 -23.43 -8.05 -7.57
N ARG A 482 -22.58 -8.80 -6.87
CA ARG A 482 -21.33 -8.34 -6.30
C ARG A 482 -20.20 -8.44 -7.33
N THR A 483 -20.18 -7.52 -8.28
CA THR A 483 -19.12 -7.37 -9.29
C THR A 483 -18.38 -6.02 -9.15
N GLU A 484 -17.15 -5.95 -9.70
CA GLU A 484 -16.39 -4.69 -9.70
C GLU A 484 -17.17 -3.57 -10.40
N GLU A 485 -17.85 -3.89 -11.53
CA GLU A 485 -18.62 -2.94 -12.33
C GLU A 485 -19.81 -2.39 -11.54
N MET A 486 -20.56 -3.26 -10.86
CA MET A 486 -21.73 -2.84 -10.05
C MET A 486 -21.30 -1.98 -8.87
N ILE A 487 -20.23 -2.38 -8.14
CA ILE A 487 -19.71 -1.60 -7.03
C ILE A 487 -19.29 -0.21 -7.52
N MET A 488 -18.54 -0.13 -8.63
CA MET A 488 -18.08 1.14 -9.19
C MET A 488 -19.22 2.00 -9.73
N SER A 489 -20.22 1.41 -10.36
CA SER A 489 -21.42 2.12 -10.83
C SER A 489 -22.11 2.88 -9.69
N TYR A 490 -22.38 2.20 -8.58
CA TYR A 490 -22.97 2.84 -7.39
C TYR A 490 -22.02 3.79 -6.66
N ALA A 491 -20.71 3.48 -6.62
CA ALA A 491 -19.72 4.34 -5.99
C ALA A 491 -19.48 5.66 -6.73
N THR A 492 -19.71 5.71 -8.05
CA THR A 492 -19.57 6.91 -8.90
C THR A 492 -20.90 7.60 -9.19
N ASN A 493 -22.04 7.08 -8.71
CA ASN A 493 -23.38 7.57 -9.00
C ASN A 493 -23.69 7.61 -10.51
N ALA A 494 -23.13 6.65 -11.27
CA ALA A 494 -23.31 6.52 -12.72
C ALA A 494 -24.55 5.70 -13.10
N SER A 495 -25.36 5.30 -12.12
CA SER A 495 -26.63 4.55 -12.27
C SER A 495 -27.83 5.43 -12.08
#